data_6630a16c9a480e834f86b8b9ab7801fa
#
_entry.id   6630a16c9a480e834f86b8b9ab7801fa
#
_cell.length_a   1.000
_cell.length_b   1.000
_cell.length_c   1.000
_cell.angle_alpha   90.00
_cell.angle_beta   90.00
_cell.angle_gamma   90.00
#
_symmetry.space_group_name_H-M   'P 1'
#
loop_
_entity.id
_entity.type
_entity.pdbx_description
1 polymer ?
#
loop_
_entity_poly.entity_id
_entity_poly.type
_entity_poly.pdbx_seq_one_letter_code
_entity_poly.pdbx_strand_id
1 'polypeptide(L)'
;RFPLTKILHTSELDETKYKTSWNKTPVILGNWQGINKGRDVVAQLSQIGKFIFKKLSVHPNQISQAGIDDFNRRKQDIYLNSDIFLNISLCEGFSYSALDALLCGIPVISTNTGLFYSDIPEDCFVKIDWEKRNNLDYVKEKLYYAWEHKEELGCKGREWYLKNCKFNNWKNKIHQLVINI
;
A
#
# COMPACT_ATOMS: atom_id res chain seq x y z
N ARG A 1 -7.05 33.48 -6.86
CA ARG A 1 -7.03 32.12 -6.29
C ARG A 1 -6.67 31.16 -7.39
N PHE A 2 -5.47 30.59 -7.35
CA PHE A 2 -5.13 29.50 -8.25
C PHE A 2 -5.96 28.27 -7.90
N PRO A 3 -6.59 27.58 -8.86
CA PRO A 3 -7.28 26.34 -8.56
C PRO A 3 -6.27 25.34 -8.01
N LEU A 4 -6.54 24.79 -6.82
CA LEU A 4 -5.71 23.73 -6.24
C LEU A 4 -5.89 22.47 -7.08
N THR A 5 -4.94 22.23 -7.98
CA THR A 5 -4.93 20.98 -8.76
C THR A 5 -4.27 19.90 -7.92
N LYS A 6 -5.05 18.92 -7.49
CA LYS A 6 -4.55 17.77 -6.76
C LYS A 6 -3.80 16.84 -7.71
N ILE A 7 -2.52 16.62 -7.41
CA ILE A 7 -1.69 15.67 -8.13
C ILE A 7 -1.36 14.52 -7.18
N LEU A 8 -1.83 13.32 -7.52
CA LEU A 8 -1.47 12.12 -6.80
C LEU A 8 -0.08 11.67 -7.23
N HIS A 9 0.69 11.17 -6.26
CA HIS A 9 2.01 10.59 -6.52
C HIS A 9 1.91 9.30 -7.35
N THR A 10 3.03 8.89 -7.91
CA THR A 10 3.17 7.62 -8.64
C THR A 10 4.17 6.71 -7.92
N SER A 11 4.12 5.41 -8.20
CA SER A 11 5.13 4.43 -7.78
C SER A 11 6.24 4.35 -8.82
N GLU A 12 7.44 4.00 -8.39
CA GLU A 12 8.60 3.71 -9.26
C GLU A 12 8.71 2.23 -9.62
N LEU A 13 7.77 1.39 -9.21
CA LEU A 13 7.74 -0.03 -9.50
C LEU A 13 7.26 -0.29 -10.95
N ASP A 14 7.60 -1.46 -11.47
CA ASP A 14 7.23 -1.90 -12.82
C ASP A 14 5.71 -2.17 -12.90
N GLU A 15 5.00 -1.34 -13.66
CA GLU A 15 3.56 -1.43 -13.83
C GLU A 15 3.10 -2.72 -14.55
N THR A 16 3.98 -3.45 -15.20
CA THR A 16 3.63 -4.70 -15.91
C THR A 16 3.56 -5.91 -14.99
N LYS A 17 4.17 -5.83 -13.81
CA LYS A 17 4.24 -6.91 -12.83
C LYS A 17 3.21 -6.72 -11.72
N TYR A 18 2.37 -7.70 -11.53
CA TYR A 18 1.37 -7.70 -10.47
C TYR A 18 1.09 -9.12 -9.94
N LYS A 19 0.38 -9.20 -8.84
CA LYS A 19 0.05 -10.45 -8.15
C LYS A 19 -0.87 -11.32 -9.01
N THR A 20 -0.45 -12.56 -9.24
CA THR A 20 -1.21 -13.57 -10.01
C THR A 20 -1.39 -14.90 -9.25
N SER A 21 -0.77 -15.01 -8.09
CA SER A 21 -0.86 -16.22 -7.26
C SER A 21 -0.81 -15.86 -5.77
N TRP A 22 -1.39 -16.70 -4.93
CA TRP A 22 -1.57 -16.48 -3.50
C TRP A 22 -0.89 -17.56 -2.68
N ASN A 23 -0.32 -17.20 -1.54
CA ASN A 23 0.33 -18.15 -0.65
C ASN A 23 -0.71 -19.03 0.04
N LYS A 24 -0.35 -20.27 0.41
CA LYS A 24 -1.23 -21.16 1.18
C LYS A 24 -1.52 -20.59 2.58
N THR A 25 -0.51 -20.01 3.22
CA THR A 25 -0.66 -19.27 4.47
C THR A 25 -0.49 -17.79 4.16
N PRO A 26 -1.47 -16.92 4.45
CA PRO A 26 -1.42 -15.51 4.06
C PRO A 26 -0.20 -14.78 4.64
N VAL A 27 0.52 -14.08 3.78
CA VAL A 27 1.67 -13.24 4.13
C VAL A 27 1.20 -11.79 4.19
N ILE A 28 1.25 -11.20 5.38
CA ILE A 28 0.88 -9.81 5.66
C ILE A 28 2.14 -8.96 5.63
N LEU A 29 2.17 -7.98 4.75
CA LEU A 29 3.26 -7.03 4.59
C LEU A 29 2.87 -5.67 5.19
N GLY A 30 3.83 -4.94 5.73
CA GLY A 30 3.61 -3.55 6.15
C GLY A 30 4.86 -2.88 6.68
N ASN A 31 4.75 -1.59 6.93
CA ASN A 31 5.84 -0.76 7.44
C ASN A 31 5.58 -0.35 8.90
N TRP A 32 5.84 -1.27 9.85
CA TRP A 32 5.54 -1.10 11.28
C TRP A 32 6.80 -0.72 12.08
N GLN A 33 7.42 0.41 11.75
CA GLN A 33 8.69 0.81 12.37
C GLN A 33 8.56 1.48 13.75
N GLY A 34 7.37 1.83 14.19
CA GLY A 34 7.13 2.49 15.48
C GLY A 34 5.71 2.31 16.00
N ILE A 35 5.45 2.79 17.21
CA ILE A 35 4.12 2.74 17.84
C ILE A 35 3.09 3.44 16.96
N ASN A 36 3.44 4.60 16.40
CA ASN A 36 2.57 5.35 15.48
C ASN A 36 2.24 4.58 14.19
N LYS A 37 3.04 3.58 13.83
CA LYS A 37 2.85 2.70 12.68
C LYS A 37 2.21 1.36 13.05
N GLY A 38 1.78 1.18 14.30
CA GLY A 38 1.08 -0.01 14.76
C GLY A 38 1.97 -1.22 15.09
N ARG A 39 3.26 -1.00 15.39
CA ARG A 39 4.20 -2.07 15.75
C ARG A 39 3.66 -3.00 16.83
N ASP A 40 3.07 -2.43 17.88
CA ASP A 40 2.65 -3.19 19.06
C ASP A 40 1.39 -4.03 18.77
N VAL A 41 0.49 -3.52 17.93
CA VAL A 41 -0.69 -4.27 17.45
C VAL A 41 -0.25 -5.46 16.60
N VAL A 42 0.68 -5.25 15.66
CA VAL A 42 1.19 -6.32 14.78
C VAL A 42 1.96 -7.36 15.58
N ALA A 43 2.74 -6.96 16.59
CA ALA A 43 3.45 -7.90 17.47
C ALA A 43 2.47 -8.85 18.18
N GLN A 44 1.32 -8.36 18.63
CA GLN A 44 0.28 -9.18 19.24
C GLN A 44 -0.45 -10.06 18.21
N LEU A 45 -0.81 -9.50 17.04
CA LEU A 45 -1.44 -10.26 15.96
C LEU A 45 -0.58 -11.42 15.47
N SER A 46 0.75 -11.24 15.42
CA SER A 46 1.69 -12.28 14.97
C SER A 46 1.72 -13.52 15.88
N GLN A 47 1.30 -13.39 17.13
CA GLN A 47 1.21 -14.51 18.08
C GLN A 47 0.00 -15.42 17.83
N ILE A 48 -0.98 -14.98 17.02
CA ILE A 48 -2.20 -15.75 16.73
C ILE A 48 -1.93 -16.93 15.77
N GLY A 49 -0.80 -16.94 15.07
CA GLY A 49 -0.28 -18.08 14.31
C GLY A 49 -0.99 -18.45 13.00
N LYS A 50 -1.98 -17.65 12.54
CA LYS A 50 -2.72 -17.90 11.30
C LYS A 50 -2.23 -17.09 10.09
N PHE A 51 -1.41 -16.10 10.33
CA PHE A 51 -0.83 -15.21 9.33
C PHE A 51 0.67 -15.11 9.52
N ILE A 52 1.41 -14.92 8.43
CA ILE A 52 2.84 -14.63 8.47
C ILE A 52 3.01 -13.12 8.29
N PHE A 53 3.53 -12.43 9.31
CA PHE A 53 3.79 -10.99 9.25
C PHE A 53 5.22 -10.72 8.80
N LYS A 54 5.37 -9.94 7.72
CA LYS A 54 6.66 -9.51 7.19
C LYS A 54 6.74 -7.99 7.19
N LYS A 55 7.79 -7.46 7.80
CA LYS A 55 8.08 -6.03 7.76
C LYS A 55 8.71 -5.68 6.42
N LEU A 56 8.21 -4.63 5.77
CA LEU A 56 8.85 -4.04 4.60
C LEU A 56 10.19 -3.41 5.03
N SER A 57 11.29 -4.04 4.65
CA SER A 57 12.65 -3.60 4.96
C SER A 57 13.52 -3.79 3.73
N VAL A 58 13.64 -2.73 2.94
CA VAL A 58 14.53 -2.68 1.78
C VAL A 58 15.28 -1.37 1.83
N HIS A 59 16.57 -1.43 1.59
CA HIS A 59 17.43 -0.25 1.52
C HIS A 59 18.20 -0.28 0.20
N PRO A 60 18.43 0.86 -0.46
CA PRO A 60 19.28 0.93 -1.64
C PRO A 60 20.72 0.59 -1.22
N ASN A 61 21.38 -0.24 -2.00
CA ASN A 61 22.75 -0.64 -1.75
C ASN A 61 23.76 0.44 -2.23
N GLN A 62 23.34 1.23 -3.22
CA GLN A 62 24.16 2.28 -3.82
C GLN A 62 23.27 3.45 -4.28
N ILE A 63 23.82 4.66 -4.21
CA ILE A 63 23.19 5.87 -4.77
C ILE A 63 23.64 5.99 -6.23
N SER A 64 23.10 5.12 -7.09
CA SER A 64 23.30 5.13 -8.54
C SER A 64 22.00 4.66 -9.22
N GLN A 65 21.82 4.93 -10.51
CA GLN A 65 20.62 4.47 -11.21
C GLN A 65 20.47 2.94 -11.13
N ALA A 66 21.54 2.19 -11.34
CA ALA A 66 21.54 0.74 -11.20
C ALA A 66 21.17 0.27 -9.77
N GLY A 67 21.62 0.99 -8.74
CA GLY A 67 21.26 0.71 -7.35
C GLY A 67 19.79 1.00 -7.04
N ILE A 68 19.22 2.04 -7.65
CA ILE A 68 17.78 2.39 -7.56
C ILE A 68 16.93 1.32 -8.26
N ASP A 69 17.33 0.89 -9.46
CA ASP A 69 16.63 -0.14 -10.24
C ASP A 69 16.61 -1.49 -9.50
N ASP A 70 17.76 -1.89 -8.93
CA ASP A 70 17.85 -3.09 -8.09
C ASP A 70 17.01 -2.97 -6.82
N PHE A 71 17.02 -1.82 -6.17
CA PHE A 71 16.17 -1.54 -5.01
C PHE A 71 14.68 -1.69 -5.36
N ASN A 72 14.22 -1.07 -6.47
CA ASN A 72 12.84 -1.13 -6.90
C ASN A 72 12.42 -2.56 -7.27
N ARG A 73 13.28 -3.31 -7.96
CA ARG A 73 13.07 -4.72 -8.29
C ARG A 73 12.90 -5.57 -7.01
N ARG A 74 13.83 -5.50 -6.07
CA ARG A 74 13.74 -6.25 -4.80
C ARG A 74 12.54 -5.85 -3.96
N LYS A 75 12.21 -4.57 -3.95
CA LYS A 75 11.02 -4.04 -3.28
C LYS A 75 9.75 -4.65 -3.88
N GLN A 76 9.64 -4.65 -5.21
CA GLN A 76 8.49 -5.23 -5.91
C GLN A 76 8.36 -6.75 -5.66
N ASP A 77 9.47 -7.48 -5.67
CA ASP A 77 9.48 -8.92 -5.36
C ASP A 77 8.92 -9.20 -3.96
N ILE A 78 9.17 -8.33 -2.98
CA ILE A 78 8.60 -8.45 -1.62
C ILE A 78 7.07 -8.30 -1.67
N TYR A 79 6.54 -7.32 -2.40
CA TYR A 79 5.09 -7.14 -2.55
C TYR A 79 4.46 -8.36 -3.25
N LEU A 80 5.03 -8.81 -4.37
CA LEU A 80 4.50 -9.94 -5.14
C LEU A 80 4.52 -11.27 -4.36
N ASN A 81 5.44 -11.42 -3.41
CA ASN A 81 5.51 -12.57 -2.49
C ASN A 81 4.70 -12.36 -1.19
N SER A 82 3.91 -11.29 -1.10
CA SER A 82 3.00 -11.00 0.01
C SER A 82 1.55 -11.04 -0.47
N ASP A 83 0.59 -11.19 0.43
CA ASP A 83 -0.82 -11.38 0.06
C ASP A 83 -1.72 -10.21 0.50
N ILE A 84 -1.35 -9.51 1.55
CA ILE A 84 -2.10 -8.36 2.08
C ILE A 84 -1.09 -7.30 2.53
N PHE A 85 -1.38 -6.05 2.25
CA PHE A 85 -0.65 -4.93 2.84
C PHE A 85 -1.47 -4.31 3.97
N LEU A 86 -0.91 -4.30 5.18
CA LEU A 86 -1.55 -3.74 6.37
C LEU A 86 -0.90 -2.43 6.80
N ASN A 87 -1.66 -1.34 6.72
CA ASN A 87 -1.31 -0.01 7.18
C ASN A 87 -2.23 0.43 8.34
N ILE A 88 -1.77 0.29 9.57
CA ILE A 88 -2.52 0.70 10.79
C ILE A 88 -1.88 1.92 11.46
N SER A 89 -1.39 2.84 10.67
CA SER A 89 -0.74 4.07 11.13
C SER A 89 -1.72 5.02 11.83
N LEU A 90 -1.24 5.74 12.85
CA LEU A 90 -1.98 6.85 13.47
C LEU A 90 -2.12 8.05 12.52
N CYS A 91 -1.07 8.30 11.77
CA CYS A 91 -1.03 9.38 10.79
C CYS A 91 -0.08 9.03 9.65
N GLU A 92 -0.42 9.49 8.46
CA GLU A 92 0.34 9.37 7.23
C GLU A 92 0.22 10.65 6.42
N GLY A 93 1.32 11.09 5.80
CA GLY A 93 1.26 12.14 4.79
C GLY A 93 0.60 11.65 3.51
N PHE A 94 1.11 10.56 2.94
CA PHE A 94 0.58 9.99 1.70
C PHE A 94 0.51 8.46 1.68
N SER A 95 1.41 7.74 2.35
CA SER A 95 1.49 6.27 2.36
C SER A 95 1.98 5.64 1.06
N TYR A 96 3.20 5.98 0.63
CA TYR A 96 3.83 5.42 -0.59
C TYR A 96 3.87 3.89 -0.63
N SER A 97 4.13 3.26 0.51
CA SER A 97 4.19 1.79 0.57
C SER A 97 2.83 1.14 0.28
N ALA A 98 1.73 1.79 0.67
CA ALA A 98 0.40 1.30 0.32
C ALA A 98 0.07 1.56 -1.16
N LEU A 99 0.56 2.67 -1.74
CA LEU A 99 0.44 2.94 -3.17
C LEU A 99 1.14 1.85 -3.99
N ASP A 100 2.34 1.43 -3.58
CA ASP A 100 3.06 0.32 -4.20
C ASP A 100 2.28 -1.00 -4.11
N ALA A 101 1.62 -1.25 -2.98
CA ALA A 101 0.78 -2.43 -2.80
C ALA A 101 -0.42 -2.44 -3.76
N LEU A 102 -1.08 -1.30 -3.95
CA LEU A 102 -2.16 -1.14 -4.93
C LEU A 102 -1.66 -1.42 -6.35
N LEU A 103 -0.50 -0.87 -6.74
CA LEU A 103 0.10 -1.16 -8.03
C LEU A 103 0.39 -2.65 -8.21
N CYS A 104 0.91 -3.31 -7.20
CA CYS A 104 1.19 -4.75 -7.22
C CYS A 104 -0.08 -5.63 -7.21
N GLY A 105 -1.27 -5.04 -7.06
CA GLY A 105 -2.54 -5.78 -7.07
C GLY A 105 -2.74 -6.65 -5.84
N ILE A 106 -2.19 -6.27 -4.69
CA ILE A 106 -2.48 -6.92 -3.41
C ILE A 106 -3.47 -6.10 -2.59
N PRO A 107 -4.41 -6.73 -1.89
CA PRO A 107 -5.35 -6.04 -1.03
C PRO A 107 -4.65 -5.14 -0.03
N VAL A 108 -5.18 -3.95 0.16
CA VAL A 108 -4.70 -3.01 1.19
C VAL A 108 -5.74 -2.91 2.30
N ILE A 109 -5.29 -3.08 3.53
CA ILE A 109 -6.05 -2.74 4.73
C ILE A 109 -5.43 -1.48 5.30
N SER A 110 -6.20 -0.43 5.51
CA SER A 110 -5.65 0.84 6.01
C SER A 110 -6.57 1.55 6.98
N THR A 111 -5.96 2.20 7.97
CA THR A 111 -6.61 3.28 8.70
C THR A 111 -6.90 4.44 7.74
N ASN A 112 -7.90 5.25 8.06
CA ASN A 112 -8.32 6.39 7.25
C ASN A 112 -7.31 7.55 7.35
N THR A 113 -6.11 7.36 6.81
CA THR A 113 -4.99 8.31 6.87
C THR A 113 -4.30 8.46 5.52
N GLY A 114 -3.69 9.60 5.24
CA GLY A 114 -2.97 9.85 3.99
C GLY A 114 -3.86 9.65 2.76
N LEU A 115 -3.40 8.85 1.81
CA LEU A 115 -4.13 8.50 0.58
C LEU A 115 -5.55 7.97 0.84
N PHE A 116 -5.77 7.25 1.94
CA PHE A 116 -7.03 6.59 2.28
C PHE A 116 -8.03 7.51 2.97
N TYR A 117 -7.68 8.76 3.23
CA TYR A 117 -8.60 9.72 3.84
C TYR A 117 -9.66 10.26 2.87
N SER A 118 -9.28 10.55 1.63
CA SER A 118 -10.20 11.20 0.68
C SER A 118 -9.95 10.88 -0.80
N ASP A 119 -8.92 10.09 -1.12
CA ASP A 119 -8.46 9.97 -2.51
C ASP A 119 -8.84 8.67 -3.17
N ILE A 120 -8.94 7.60 -2.40
CA ILE A 120 -9.26 6.26 -2.88
C ILE A 120 -10.69 5.86 -2.47
N PRO A 121 -11.50 5.30 -3.39
CA PRO A 121 -12.82 4.78 -3.05
C PRO A 121 -12.76 3.64 -2.03
N GLU A 122 -13.76 3.58 -1.14
CA GLU A 122 -13.80 2.59 -0.05
C GLU A 122 -13.91 1.13 -0.53
N ASP A 123 -14.30 0.90 -1.78
CA ASP A 123 -14.33 -0.45 -2.37
C ASP A 123 -12.97 -0.90 -2.95
N CYS A 124 -11.97 -0.04 -2.96
CA CYS A 124 -10.59 -0.35 -3.39
C CYS A 124 -9.68 -0.80 -2.27
N PHE A 125 -10.12 -0.77 -1.00
CA PHE A 125 -9.35 -1.18 0.16
C PHE A 125 -10.26 -1.56 1.34
N VAL A 126 -9.70 -2.22 2.34
CA VAL A 126 -10.42 -2.53 3.58
C VAL A 126 -10.12 -1.46 4.62
N LYS A 127 -11.14 -0.72 5.01
CA LYS A 127 -11.02 0.36 5.98
C LYS A 127 -10.92 -0.18 7.41
N ILE A 128 -9.98 0.36 8.17
CA ILE A 128 -9.92 0.25 9.63
C ILE A 128 -10.36 1.58 10.23
N ASP A 129 -11.38 1.54 11.08
CA ASP A 129 -11.76 2.68 11.90
C ASP A 129 -10.60 3.06 12.81
N TRP A 130 -10.23 4.33 12.78
CA TRP A 130 -9.06 4.84 13.48
C TRP A 130 -9.10 4.54 15.00
N GLU A 131 -10.26 4.66 15.63
CA GLU A 131 -10.49 4.39 17.05
C GLU A 131 -10.37 2.90 17.40
N LYS A 132 -10.67 2.00 16.46
CA LYS A 132 -10.64 0.55 16.63
C LYS A 132 -9.32 -0.09 16.20
N ARG A 133 -8.34 0.68 15.72
CA ARG A 133 -7.09 0.15 15.17
C ARG A 133 -6.27 -0.71 16.16
N ASN A 134 -6.47 -0.52 17.47
CA ASN A 134 -5.83 -1.29 18.52
C ASN A 134 -6.68 -2.50 19.01
N ASN A 135 -7.88 -2.67 18.49
CA ASN A 135 -8.72 -3.82 18.79
C ASN A 135 -8.28 -5.01 17.92
N LEU A 136 -7.64 -5.99 18.55
CA LEU A 136 -7.05 -7.14 17.84
C LEU A 136 -8.08 -7.99 17.11
N ASP A 137 -9.25 -8.23 17.72
CA ASP A 137 -10.30 -9.03 17.09
C ASP A 137 -10.91 -8.32 15.89
N TYR A 138 -11.10 -7.01 15.99
CA TYR A 138 -11.55 -6.19 14.87
C TYR A 138 -10.53 -6.19 13.70
N VAL A 139 -9.25 -5.99 13.99
CA VAL A 139 -8.20 -6.02 12.94
C VAL A 139 -8.08 -7.42 12.34
N LYS A 140 -8.18 -8.45 13.14
CA LYS A 140 -8.19 -9.85 12.69
C LYS A 140 -9.36 -10.14 11.75
N GLU A 141 -10.57 -9.68 12.08
CA GLU A 141 -11.75 -9.76 11.18
C GLU A 141 -11.46 -9.12 9.82
N LYS A 142 -10.85 -7.92 9.81
CA LYS A 142 -10.47 -7.24 8.56
C LYS A 142 -9.41 -8.00 7.75
N LEU A 143 -8.47 -8.66 8.43
CA LEU A 143 -7.48 -9.52 7.76
C LEU A 143 -8.16 -10.73 7.09
N TYR A 144 -9.10 -11.41 7.76
CA TYR A 144 -9.85 -12.50 7.16
C TYR A 144 -10.70 -12.03 5.98
N TYR A 145 -11.43 -10.93 6.15
CA TYR A 145 -12.22 -10.36 5.07
C TYR A 145 -11.36 -10.05 3.83
N ALA A 146 -10.21 -9.38 4.03
CA ALA A 146 -9.31 -9.08 2.92
C ALA A 146 -8.73 -10.33 2.27
N TRP A 147 -8.48 -11.39 3.04
CA TRP A 147 -8.02 -12.66 2.50
C TRP A 147 -9.08 -13.38 1.67
N GLU A 148 -10.31 -13.40 2.11
CA GLU A 148 -11.45 -14.01 1.39
C GLU A 148 -11.76 -13.28 0.08
N HIS A 149 -11.59 -11.95 0.06
CA HIS A 149 -11.87 -11.10 -1.11
C HIS A 149 -10.61 -10.60 -1.82
N LYS A 150 -9.49 -11.29 -1.65
CA LYS A 150 -8.16 -10.82 -2.08
C LYS A 150 -8.05 -10.51 -3.58
N GLU A 151 -8.67 -11.30 -4.43
CA GLU A 151 -8.61 -11.13 -5.88
C GLU A 151 -9.40 -9.89 -6.31
N GLU A 152 -10.60 -9.73 -5.79
CA GLU A 152 -11.47 -8.58 -6.07
C GLU A 152 -10.85 -7.27 -5.58
N LEU A 153 -10.42 -7.22 -4.32
CA LEU A 153 -9.81 -6.04 -3.70
C LEU A 153 -8.49 -5.68 -4.39
N GLY A 154 -7.66 -6.67 -4.69
CA GLY A 154 -6.40 -6.46 -5.41
C GLY A 154 -6.62 -5.90 -6.82
N CYS A 155 -7.60 -6.43 -7.55
CA CYS A 155 -7.98 -5.96 -8.88
C CYS A 155 -8.47 -4.50 -8.82
N LYS A 156 -9.48 -4.20 -8.00
CA LYS A 156 -10.05 -2.86 -7.85
C LYS A 156 -9.00 -1.81 -7.44
N GLY A 157 -8.18 -2.15 -6.45
CA GLY A 157 -7.11 -1.26 -5.99
C GLY A 157 -6.11 -0.96 -7.10
N ARG A 158 -5.70 -1.97 -7.87
CA ARG A 158 -4.80 -1.81 -9.00
C ARG A 158 -5.43 -1.00 -10.14
N GLU A 159 -6.68 -1.27 -10.51
CA GLU A 159 -7.40 -0.50 -11.53
C GLU A 159 -7.49 0.98 -11.17
N TRP A 160 -7.81 1.27 -9.91
CA TRP A 160 -7.80 2.64 -9.40
C TRP A 160 -6.42 3.28 -9.52
N TYR A 161 -5.34 2.56 -9.13
CA TYR A 161 -3.97 3.04 -9.27
C TYR A 161 -3.65 3.38 -10.73
N LEU A 162 -3.87 2.45 -11.66
CA LEU A 162 -3.54 2.63 -13.08
C LEU A 162 -4.30 3.81 -13.71
N LYS A 163 -5.52 4.06 -13.26
CA LYS A 163 -6.33 5.20 -13.71
C LYS A 163 -5.84 6.54 -13.16
N ASN A 164 -5.40 6.60 -11.90
CA ASN A 164 -5.21 7.86 -11.17
C ASN A 164 -3.73 8.21 -10.90
N CYS A 165 -2.87 7.21 -10.71
CA CYS A 165 -1.50 7.37 -10.20
C CYS A 165 -0.41 6.96 -11.20
N LYS A 166 -0.79 6.53 -12.42
CA LYS A 166 0.16 6.13 -13.45
C LYS A 166 1.14 7.26 -13.77
N PHE A 167 2.44 6.92 -13.96
CA PHE A 167 3.51 7.92 -14.17
C PHE A 167 3.20 8.91 -15.30
N ASN A 168 2.67 8.45 -16.42
CA ASN A 168 2.30 9.34 -17.53
C ASN A 168 1.19 10.32 -17.14
N ASN A 169 0.22 9.92 -16.33
CA ASN A 169 -0.83 10.81 -15.84
C ASN A 169 -0.26 11.87 -14.90
N TRP A 170 0.65 11.47 -14.00
CA TRP A 170 1.37 12.36 -13.11
C TRP A 170 2.22 13.38 -13.91
N LYS A 171 3.03 12.89 -14.86
CA LYS A 171 3.87 13.71 -15.72
C LYS A 171 3.05 14.76 -16.50
N ASN A 172 1.94 14.34 -17.12
CA ASN A 172 1.08 15.23 -17.88
C ASN A 172 0.46 16.33 -17.00
N LYS A 173 0.01 15.99 -15.79
CA LYS A 173 -0.53 16.97 -14.84
C LYS A 173 0.53 17.99 -14.40
N ILE A 174 1.76 17.55 -14.10
CA ILE A 174 2.87 18.45 -13.78
C ILE A 174 3.16 19.37 -14.96
N HIS A 175 3.26 18.82 -16.17
CA HIS A 175 3.53 19.59 -17.38
C HIS A 175 2.47 20.67 -17.64
N GLN A 176 1.19 20.33 -17.49
CA GLN A 176 0.09 21.30 -17.61
C GLN A 176 0.17 22.43 -16.58
N LEU A 177 0.59 22.15 -15.34
CA LEU A 177 0.76 23.18 -14.32
C LEU A 177 1.91 24.14 -14.65
N VAL A 178 3.01 23.61 -15.19
CA VAL A 178 4.21 24.43 -15.54
C VAL A 178 3.97 25.33 -16.75
N ILE A 179 3.18 24.86 -17.74
CA ILE A 179 2.91 25.66 -18.96
C ILE A 179 1.86 26.75 -18.69
N ASN A 180 0.98 26.57 -17.71
CA ASN A 180 -0.08 27.54 -17.40
C ASN A 180 0.34 28.58 -16.34
N ILE A 181 1.64 28.66 -16.01
CA ILE A 181 2.25 29.74 -15.20
C ILE A 181 2.90 30.76 -16.13
#